data_601f431610b0afcf95f92699e90bce73
#
_entry.id   601f431610b0afcf95f92699e90bce73
#
_cell.length_a   1.000
_cell.length_b   1.000
_cell.length_c   1.000
_cell.angle_alpha   90.00
_cell.angle_beta   90.00
_cell.angle_gamma   90.00
#
_symmetry.space_group_name_H-M   'P 1'
#
loop_
_entity.id
_entity.type
_entity.pdbx_description
1 polymer ?
#
loop_
_entity_poly.entity_id
_entity_poly.type
_entity_poly.pdbx_seq_one_letter_code
_entity_poly.pdbx_strand_id
1 'polypeptide(L)'
;MKMSKFSQEIEVSGHLIDSSILTKIFDKIMDLKGEFNVEEMDIGTKKKDHSYARLTVTGRNQSHLDEILNTIYREGAVSKIQKEIKLKKSPKNFVMPDNFYSTTNNHTQVFVNGKWISVENMMMDKCIVVKGNKAFCVPVRDVKKDDQIIVGEDGIKITPPERPR
;
A
#
# COMPACT_ATOMS: atom_id res chain seq x y z
N MET A 1 30.31 0.43 4.94
CA MET A 1 29.18 -0.33 5.48
C MET A 1 28.44 -1.03 4.35
N LYS A 2 28.32 -2.33 4.42
CA LYS A 2 27.62 -3.05 3.35
C LYS A 2 26.12 -2.78 3.43
N MET A 3 25.55 -2.28 2.36
CA MET A 3 24.10 -2.22 2.25
C MET A 3 23.56 -3.65 2.13
N SER A 4 22.59 -3.97 2.95
CA SER A 4 21.92 -5.26 2.85
C SER A 4 21.21 -5.38 1.49
N LYS A 5 21.29 -6.57 0.86
CA LYS A 5 20.57 -6.85 -0.37
C LYS A 5 19.04 -6.85 -0.16
N PHE A 6 18.60 -6.96 1.09
CA PHE A 6 17.19 -7.13 1.43
C PHE A 6 16.71 -5.91 2.19
N SER A 7 16.86 -4.75 1.57
CA SER A 7 16.43 -3.46 2.12
C SER A 7 15.52 -2.75 1.13
N GLN A 8 14.60 -1.96 1.67
CA GLN A 8 13.68 -1.14 0.90
C GLN A 8 13.45 0.18 1.62
N GLU A 9 13.56 1.30 0.90
CA GLU A 9 13.13 2.59 1.42
C GLU A 9 11.62 2.72 1.32
N ILE A 10 11.02 3.20 2.41
CA ILE A 10 9.60 3.48 2.47
C ILE A 10 9.37 4.90 2.99
N GLU A 11 8.20 5.42 2.70
CA GLU A 11 7.76 6.72 3.19
C GLU A 11 6.46 6.57 3.95
N VAL A 12 6.30 7.35 5.01
CA VAL A 12 5.07 7.45 5.77
C VAL A 12 4.75 8.92 5.94
N SER A 13 3.55 9.33 5.56
CA SER A 13 3.15 10.73 5.69
C SER A 13 1.71 10.83 6.15
N GLY A 14 1.34 11.99 6.65
CA GLY A 14 0.00 12.27 7.15
C GLY A 14 0.04 12.77 8.58
N HIS A 15 -1.05 12.56 9.31
CA HIS A 15 -1.16 12.99 10.71
C HIS A 15 -0.58 11.91 11.63
N LEU A 16 0.76 11.72 11.57
CA LEU A 16 1.45 10.64 12.25
C LEU A 16 1.31 10.70 13.77
N ILE A 17 1.21 11.90 14.33
CA ILE A 17 1.11 12.08 15.78
C ILE A 17 -0.25 11.60 16.30
N ASP A 18 -1.32 11.96 15.60
CA ASP A 18 -2.69 11.65 16.05
C ASP A 18 -3.10 10.22 15.78
N SER A 19 -2.68 9.66 14.67
CA SER A 19 -3.13 8.34 14.21
C SER A 19 -2.29 7.18 14.74
N SER A 20 -1.15 7.48 15.36
CA SER A 20 -0.19 6.47 15.84
C SER A 20 0.34 5.55 14.73
N ILE A 21 0.26 6.01 13.49
CA ILE A 21 0.68 5.20 12.33
C ILE A 21 2.15 4.81 12.43
N LEU A 22 3.00 5.78 12.77
CA LEU A 22 4.45 5.53 12.82
C LEU A 22 4.80 4.51 13.90
N THR A 23 4.18 4.61 15.08
CA THR A 23 4.38 3.67 16.17
C THR A 23 3.95 2.27 15.76
N LYS A 24 2.81 2.14 15.08
CA LYS A 24 2.32 0.85 14.58
C LYS A 24 3.29 0.24 13.58
N ILE A 25 3.85 1.04 12.69
CA ILE A 25 4.82 0.57 11.70
C ILE A 25 6.06 0.04 12.39
N PHE A 26 6.60 0.78 13.36
CA PHE A 26 7.77 0.34 14.12
C PHE A 26 7.48 -0.97 14.85
N ASP A 27 6.33 -1.07 15.51
CA ASP A 27 5.93 -2.27 16.24
C ASP A 27 5.80 -3.48 15.30
N LYS A 28 5.22 -3.31 14.13
CA LYS A 28 5.08 -4.39 13.15
C LYS A 28 6.43 -4.87 12.64
N ILE A 29 7.35 -3.95 12.36
CA ILE A 29 8.70 -4.33 11.92
C ILE A 29 9.41 -5.14 13.02
N MET A 30 9.33 -4.67 14.26
CA MET A 30 9.95 -5.36 15.38
C MET A 30 9.30 -6.71 15.68
N ASP A 31 7.97 -6.79 15.61
CA ASP A 31 7.24 -8.04 15.81
C ASP A 31 7.65 -9.11 14.80
N LEU A 32 7.92 -8.70 13.57
CA LEU A 32 8.36 -9.60 12.51
C LEU A 32 9.88 -9.80 12.50
N LYS A 33 10.57 -9.26 13.50
CA LYS A 33 12.04 -9.38 13.67
C LYS A 33 12.82 -8.76 12.52
N GLY A 34 12.26 -7.72 11.89
CA GLY A 34 12.95 -6.90 10.93
C GLY A 34 13.74 -5.80 11.59
N GLU A 35 14.53 -5.11 10.80
CA GLU A 35 15.29 -3.93 11.24
C GLU A 35 14.84 -2.72 10.43
N PHE A 36 15.01 -1.54 11.01
CA PHE A 36 14.75 -0.31 10.30
C PHE A 36 15.67 0.81 10.78
N ASN A 37 15.95 1.75 9.87
CA ASN A 37 16.63 3.01 10.18
C ASN A 37 15.73 4.16 9.74
N VAL A 38 15.63 5.17 10.59
CA VAL A 38 14.96 6.42 10.24
C VAL A 38 15.96 7.30 9.51
N GLU A 39 15.75 7.49 8.20
CA GLU A 39 16.64 8.29 7.37
C GLU A 39 16.28 9.78 7.44
N GLU A 40 15.00 10.08 7.52
CA GLU A 40 14.51 11.44 7.59
C GLU A 40 13.20 11.47 8.35
N MET A 41 13.00 12.50 9.16
CA MET A 41 11.75 12.67 9.89
C MET A 41 11.46 14.17 10.01
N ASP A 42 10.25 14.55 9.59
CA ASP A 42 9.76 15.91 9.70
C ASP A 42 8.41 15.85 10.39
N ILE A 43 8.40 16.19 11.66
CA ILE A 43 7.20 16.11 12.49
C ILE A 43 6.56 17.49 12.58
N GLY A 44 5.29 17.59 12.21
CA GLY A 44 4.51 18.81 12.38
C GLY A 44 4.42 19.20 13.85
N THR A 45 4.47 20.50 14.12
CA THR A 45 4.45 21.01 15.49
C THR A 45 3.04 21.10 16.05
N LYS A 46 2.03 21.12 15.19
CA LYS A 46 0.62 21.16 15.58
C LYS A 46 -0.08 19.89 15.16
N LYS A 47 -1.14 19.53 15.85
CA LYS A 47 -1.89 18.30 15.58
C LYS A 47 -2.44 18.17 14.16
N LYS A 48 -2.78 19.28 13.52
CA LYS A 48 -3.26 19.28 12.14
C LYS A 48 -2.16 19.34 11.10
N ASP A 49 -0.90 19.48 11.52
CA ASP A 49 0.21 19.51 10.57
C ASP A 49 0.49 18.10 10.08
N HIS A 50 0.77 17.99 8.80
CA HIS A 50 1.24 16.73 8.23
C HIS A 50 2.67 16.48 8.67
N SER A 51 2.95 15.23 8.96
CA SER A 51 4.30 14.77 9.28
C SER A 51 4.75 13.80 8.20
N TYR A 52 6.05 13.63 8.09
CA TYR A 52 6.70 12.80 7.07
C TYR A 52 7.85 12.03 7.70
N ALA A 53 7.99 10.79 7.33
CA ALA A 53 9.13 9.98 7.73
C ALA A 53 9.57 9.11 6.56
N ARG A 54 10.88 8.95 6.41
CA ARG A 54 11.48 8.06 5.43
C ARG A 54 12.34 7.05 6.19
N LEU A 55 12.09 5.79 5.93
CA LEU A 55 12.72 4.69 6.64
C LEU A 55 13.37 3.73 5.64
N THR A 56 14.46 3.10 6.07
CA THR A 56 15.01 1.93 5.36
C THR A 56 14.66 0.71 6.18
N VAL A 57 13.93 -0.22 5.60
CA VAL A 57 13.50 -1.47 6.24
C VAL A 57 14.37 -2.61 5.71
N THR A 58 14.89 -3.44 6.61
CA THR A 58 15.80 -4.53 6.26
C THR A 58 15.25 -5.85 6.78
N GLY A 59 15.24 -6.87 5.91
CA GLY A 59 14.88 -8.24 6.26
C GLY A 59 16.08 -9.18 6.13
N ARG A 60 15.93 -10.40 6.64
CA ARG A 60 16.97 -11.44 6.60
C ARG A 60 17.15 -12.01 5.19
N ASN A 61 16.06 -12.04 4.43
CA ASN A 61 16.03 -12.51 3.05
C ASN A 61 14.89 -11.83 2.35
N GLN A 62 14.72 -12.09 1.05
CA GLN A 62 13.68 -11.41 0.26
C GLN A 62 12.27 -11.74 0.76
N SER A 63 12.03 -13.01 1.09
CA SER A 63 10.71 -13.44 1.59
C SER A 63 10.36 -12.75 2.92
N HIS A 64 11.34 -12.62 3.81
CA HIS A 64 11.16 -11.94 5.10
C HIS A 64 10.89 -10.45 4.89
N LEU A 65 11.66 -9.81 4.02
CA LEU A 65 11.45 -8.40 3.69
C LEU A 65 10.06 -8.17 3.10
N ASP A 66 9.64 -9.02 2.18
CA ASP A 66 8.31 -8.91 1.55
C ASP A 66 7.19 -9.03 2.59
N GLU A 67 7.33 -9.93 3.54
CA GLU A 67 6.36 -10.09 4.63
C GLU A 67 6.26 -8.82 5.47
N ILE A 68 7.40 -8.23 5.84
CA ILE A 68 7.44 -6.98 6.59
C ILE A 68 6.78 -5.86 5.79
N LEU A 69 7.17 -5.70 4.53
CA LEU A 69 6.65 -4.64 3.68
C LEU A 69 5.14 -4.75 3.49
N ASN A 70 4.63 -5.94 3.21
CA ASN A 70 3.19 -6.15 3.06
C ASN A 70 2.42 -5.78 4.32
N THR A 71 2.99 -6.08 5.47
CA THR A 71 2.37 -5.75 6.76
C THR A 71 2.33 -4.24 6.98
N ILE A 72 3.44 -3.53 6.74
CA ILE A 72 3.49 -2.08 6.98
C ILE A 72 2.77 -1.28 5.91
N TYR A 73 2.66 -1.78 4.69
CA TYR A 73 1.84 -1.11 3.67
C TYR A 73 0.37 -1.04 4.07
N ARG A 74 -0.12 -2.03 4.79
CA ARG A 74 -1.49 -2.01 5.33
C ARG A 74 -1.68 -0.93 6.40
N GLU A 75 -0.60 -0.52 7.05
CA GLU A 75 -0.62 0.55 8.04
C GLU A 75 -0.43 1.95 7.42
N GLY A 76 -0.20 2.03 6.12
CA GLY A 76 -0.08 3.31 5.42
C GLY A 76 1.30 3.67 4.91
N ALA A 77 2.29 2.79 5.06
CA ALA A 77 3.60 3.01 4.46
C ALA A 77 3.52 2.88 2.93
N VAL A 78 4.37 3.61 2.23
CA VAL A 78 4.42 3.61 0.77
C VAL A 78 5.86 3.37 0.34
N SER A 79 6.05 2.53 -0.67
CA SER A 79 7.38 2.33 -1.23
C SER A 79 7.89 3.63 -1.85
N LYS A 80 9.13 4.00 -1.56
CA LYS A 80 9.75 5.16 -2.18
C LYS A 80 9.98 4.94 -3.66
N ILE A 81 10.30 3.70 -4.05
CA ILE A 81 10.34 3.33 -5.45
C ILE A 81 8.89 3.08 -5.88
N GLN A 82 8.31 4.06 -6.55
CA GLN A 82 6.94 3.96 -7.00
C GLN A 82 6.88 3.03 -8.20
N LYS A 83 6.29 1.87 -7.98
CA LYS A 83 6.05 0.90 -9.05
C LYS A 83 4.60 1.05 -9.51
N GLU A 84 4.38 0.88 -10.79
CA GLU A 84 3.04 0.83 -11.32
C GLU A 84 2.32 -0.44 -10.91
N ILE A 85 0.99 -0.39 -10.92
CA ILE A 85 0.17 -1.57 -10.69
C ILE A 85 0.45 -2.63 -11.74
N LYS A 86 0.21 -3.88 -11.37
CA LYS A 86 0.23 -5.00 -12.31
C LYS A 86 -1.20 -5.41 -12.59
N LEU A 87 -1.49 -5.71 -13.85
CA LEU A 87 -2.82 -6.06 -14.30
C LEU A 87 -2.84 -7.45 -14.92
N LYS A 88 -3.92 -8.17 -14.69
CA LYS A 88 -4.24 -9.40 -15.41
C LYS A 88 -5.69 -9.34 -15.87
N LYS A 89 -5.95 -9.92 -17.03
CA LYS A 89 -7.31 -9.99 -17.55
C LYS A 89 -8.11 -11.08 -16.83
N SER A 90 -9.39 -10.80 -16.57
CA SER A 90 -10.29 -11.83 -16.11
C SER A 90 -10.42 -12.91 -17.19
N PRO A 91 -10.27 -14.20 -16.81
CA PRO A 91 -10.35 -15.28 -17.78
C PRO A 91 -11.77 -15.52 -18.33
N LYS A 92 -12.78 -15.11 -17.58
CA LYS A 92 -14.19 -15.22 -17.98
C LYS A 92 -15.06 -14.39 -17.04
N ASN A 93 -16.33 -14.22 -17.42
CA ASN A 93 -17.26 -13.46 -16.57
C ASN A 93 -17.32 -14.05 -15.16
N PHE A 94 -17.38 -13.20 -14.16
CA PHE A 94 -17.53 -13.54 -12.74
C PHE A 94 -16.32 -14.29 -12.15
N VAL A 95 -15.16 -14.21 -12.80
CA VAL A 95 -13.94 -14.85 -12.31
C VAL A 95 -12.81 -13.83 -12.19
N MET A 96 -12.22 -13.78 -11.02
CA MET A 96 -11.05 -12.94 -10.77
C MET A 96 -9.79 -13.73 -11.14
N PRO A 97 -8.76 -13.05 -11.69
CA PRO A 97 -7.49 -13.73 -11.96
C PRO A 97 -6.80 -14.13 -10.67
N ASP A 98 -5.87 -15.09 -10.76
CA ASP A 98 -5.06 -15.49 -9.61
C ASP A 98 -4.29 -14.29 -9.08
N ASN A 99 -4.13 -14.24 -7.76
CA ASN A 99 -3.38 -13.21 -7.07
C ASN A 99 -3.98 -11.80 -7.20
N PHE A 100 -5.28 -11.69 -7.46
CA PHE A 100 -5.94 -10.39 -7.49
C PHE A 100 -5.82 -9.69 -6.15
N TYR A 101 -5.72 -8.36 -6.19
CA TYR A 101 -5.69 -7.55 -4.97
C TYR A 101 -7.09 -7.45 -4.36
N SER A 102 -7.22 -7.88 -3.10
CA SER A 102 -8.49 -7.79 -2.37
C SER A 102 -8.56 -6.47 -1.61
N THR A 103 -9.64 -5.74 -1.84
CA THR A 103 -9.79 -4.38 -1.30
C THR A 103 -10.13 -4.35 0.18
N THR A 104 -9.90 -3.17 0.78
CA THR A 104 -10.33 -2.84 2.15
C THR A 104 -11.42 -1.77 2.06
N ASN A 105 -11.89 -1.30 3.21
CA ASN A 105 -12.83 -0.16 3.27
C ASN A 105 -12.11 1.21 3.25
N ASN A 106 -10.78 1.21 3.25
CA ASN A 106 -10.02 2.44 3.34
C ASN A 106 -9.85 3.09 1.97
N HIS A 107 -9.74 4.42 1.97
CA HIS A 107 -9.42 5.15 0.75
C HIS A 107 -8.16 4.58 0.11
N THR A 108 -8.24 4.27 -1.18
CA THR A 108 -7.18 3.60 -1.91
C THR A 108 -6.85 4.38 -3.19
N GLN A 109 -5.57 4.54 -3.43
CA GLN A 109 -5.07 5.11 -4.68
C GLN A 109 -4.17 4.09 -5.36
N VAL A 110 -4.15 4.13 -6.69
CA VAL A 110 -3.32 3.22 -7.50
C VAL A 110 -2.48 4.04 -8.46
N PHE A 111 -1.26 3.56 -8.72
CA PHE A 111 -0.29 4.26 -9.57
C PHE A 111 -0.40 3.75 -10.99
N VAL A 112 -0.98 4.58 -11.87
CA VAL A 112 -1.28 4.25 -13.27
C VAL A 112 -0.72 5.34 -14.17
N ASN A 113 0.10 4.95 -15.15
CA ASN A 113 0.67 5.89 -16.14
C ASN A 113 1.34 7.10 -15.50
N GLY A 114 2.11 6.86 -14.45
CA GLY A 114 2.86 7.91 -13.75
C GLY A 114 2.04 8.79 -12.83
N LYS A 115 0.80 8.44 -12.56
CA LYS A 115 -0.09 9.24 -11.70
C LYS A 115 -0.80 8.39 -10.67
N TRP A 116 -1.03 8.95 -9.49
CA TRP A 116 -1.88 8.36 -8.47
C TRP A 116 -3.32 8.71 -8.77
N ILE A 117 -4.17 7.69 -8.92
CA ILE A 117 -5.60 7.88 -9.11
C ILE A 117 -6.37 7.21 -7.97
N SER A 118 -7.48 7.82 -7.57
CA SER A 118 -8.32 7.26 -6.51
C SER A 118 -9.23 6.16 -7.08
N VAL A 119 -9.37 5.08 -6.32
CA VAL A 119 -10.29 4.00 -6.66
C VAL A 119 -11.70 4.42 -6.26
N GLU A 120 -12.64 4.33 -7.22
CA GLU A 120 -14.03 4.68 -6.98
C GLU A 120 -14.81 3.49 -6.42
N ASN A 121 -15.86 3.76 -5.66
CA ASN A 121 -16.78 2.77 -5.10
C ASN A 121 -16.13 1.77 -4.14
N MET A 122 -15.23 2.24 -3.31
CA MET A 122 -14.50 1.37 -2.38
C MET A 122 -15.45 0.55 -1.49
N MET A 123 -15.21 -0.76 -1.47
CA MET A 123 -15.88 -1.72 -0.61
C MET A 123 -14.88 -2.81 -0.25
N MET A 124 -15.05 -3.40 0.92
CA MET A 124 -14.18 -4.49 1.39
C MET A 124 -14.35 -5.77 0.57
N ASP A 125 -13.27 -6.51 0.40
CA ASP A 125 -13.26 -7.85 -0.22
C ASP A 125 -13.76 -7.88 -1.67
N LYS A 126 -13.40 -6.85 -2.43
CA LYS A 126 -13.68 -6.76 -3.86
C LYS A 126 -12.37 -6.70 -4.64
N CYS A 127 -12.45 -6.65 -5.96
CA CYS A 127 -11.28 -6.41 -6.80
C CYS A 127 -11.29 -4.97 -7.33
N ILE A 128 -10.19 -4.57 -7.97
CA ILE A 128 -10.08 -3.27 -8.61
C ILE A 128 -9.92 -3.48 -10.11
N VAL A 129 -10.84 -2.91 -10.88
CA VAL A 129 -10.81 -2.93 -12.35
C VAL A 129 -10.30 -1.57 -12.83
N VAL A 130 -9.34 -1.59 -13.75
CA VAL A 130 -8.76 -0.38 -14.32
C VAL A 130 -9.21 -0.23 -15.76
N LYS A 131 -9.75 0.95 -16.10
CA LYS A 131 -10.16 1.32 -17.46
C LYS A 131 -9.54 2.68 -17.80
N GLY A 132 -8.55 2.69 -18.69
CA GLY A 132 -7.81 3.91 -19.01
C GLY A 132 -7.17 4.52 -17.78
N ASN A 133 -7.56 5.74 -17.44
CA ASN A 133 -7.05 6.46 -16.27
C ASN A 133 -8.01 6.42 -15.09
N LYS A 134 -8.92 5.45 -15.06
CA LYS A 134 -9.89 5.29 -13.96
C LYS A 134 -9.77 3.91 -13.34
N ALA A 135 -10.03 3.82 -12.05
CA ALA A 135 -10.01 2.57 -11.30
C ALA A 135 -11.30 2.46 -10.48
N PHE A 136 -11.88 1.27 -10.46
CA PHE A 136 -13.16 1.02 -9.79
C PHE A 136 -13.08 -0.22 -8.95
N CYS A 137 -13.62 -0.14 -7.72
CA CYS A 137 -13.85 -1.32 -6.89
C CYS A 137 -15.07 -2.06 -7.42
N VAL A 138 -14.93 -3.36 -7.74
CA VAL A 138 -15.96 -4.13 -8.42
C VAL A 138 -16.17 -5.47 -7.72
N PRO A 139 -17.42 -5.82 -7.36
CA PRO A 139 -17.72 -7.15 -6.83
C PRO A 139 -17.59 -8.22 -7.92
N VAL A 140 -17.36 -9.45 -7.52
CA VAL A 140 -17.15 -10.56 -8.46
C VAL A 140 -18.30 -10.72 -9.45
N ARG A 141 -19.54 -10.45 -9.02
CA ARG A 141 -20.73 -10.57 -9.88
C ARG A 141 -20.73 -9.58 -11.04
N ASP A 142 -19.93 -8.53 -10.95
CA ASP A 142 -19.85 -7.49 -11.99
C ASP A 142 -18.59 -7.61 -12.84
N VAL A 143 -17.73 -8.59 -12.57
CA VAL A 143 -16.52 -8.84 -13.35
C VAL A 143 -16.87 -9.45 -14.69
N LYS A 144 -16.34 -8.86 -15.77
CA LYS A 144 -16.52 -9.32 -17.14
C LYS A 144 -15.23 -9.92 -17.67
N LYS A 145 -15.37 -10.86 -18.59
CA LYS A 145 -14.20 -11.41 -19.30
C LYS A 145 -13.35 -10.27 -19.88
N ASP A 146 -12.03 -10.38 -19.75
CA ASP A 146 -11.04 -9.42 -20.22
C ASP A 146 -10.97 -8.11 -19.43
N ASP A 147 -11.72 -7.96 -18.35
CA ASP A 147 -11.52 -6.83 -17.44
C ASP A 147 -10.09 -6.86 -16.90
N GLN A 148 -9.44 -5.69 -16.90
CA GLN A 148 -8.07 -5.54 -16.36
C GLN A 148 -8.17 -5.38 -14.87
N ILE A 149 -7.70 -6.38 -14.13
CA ILE A 149 -7.82 -6.44 -12.67
C ILE A 149 -6.43 -6.34 -12.04
N ILE A 150 -6.31 -5.53 -10.99
CA ILE A 150 -5.04 -5.36 -10.28
C ILE A 150 -4.69 -6.63 -9.55
N VAL A 151 -3.44 -7.10 -9.74
CA VAL A 151 -2.88 -8.26 -9.05
C VAL A 151 -1.64 -7.82 -8.28
N GLY A 152 -1.32 -8.56 -7.22
CA GLY A 152 -0.21 -8.22 -6.35
C GLY A 152 -0.48 -6.96 -5.54
N GLU A 153 0.56 -6.37 -4.99
CA GLU A 153 0.42 -5.20 -4.12
C GLU A 153 1.22 -3.98 -4.60
N ASP A 154 1.91 -4.09 -5.73
CA ASP A 154 2.68 -2.97 -6.28
C ASP A 154 1.74 -1.86 -6.76
N GLY A 155 2.14 -0.62 -6.52
CA GLY A 155 1.41 0.55 -7.01
C GLY A 155 0.11 0.85 -6.28
N ILE A 156 -0.06 0.34 -5.07
CA ILE A 156 -1.28 0.54 -4.28
C ILE A 156 -0.93 1.30 -2.99
N LYS A 157 -1.67 2.35 -2.73
CA LYS A 157 -1.51 3.18 -1.55
C LYS A 157 -2.83 3.24 -0.79
N ILE A 158 -2.81 2.79 0.45
CA ILE A 158 -3.97 2.81 1.34
C ILE A 158 -3.81 3.93 2.34
N THR A 159 -4.85 4.74 2.51
CA THR A 159 -4.86 5.79 3.52
C THR A 159 -5.77 5.35 4.66
N PRO A 160 -5.22 4.97 5.82
CA PRO A 160 -6.04 4.60 6.96
C PRO A 160 -6.88 5.78 7.43
N PRO A 161 -8.08 5.52 8.01
CA PRO A 161 -8.90 6.60 8.52
C PRO A 161 -8.23 7.28 9.71
N GLU A 162 -8.41 8.60 9.81
CA GLU A 162 -7.99 9.33 10.98
C GLU A 162 -8.90 8.95 12.15
N ARG A 163 -8.30 8.77 13.34
CA ARG A 163 -9.09 8.47 14.52
C ARG A 163 -9.84 9.72 14.94
N PRO A 164 -11.15 9.63 15.12
CA PRO A 164 -11.89 10.75 15.71
C PRO A 164 -11.43 10.98 17.15
N ARG A 165 -11.51 12.19 17.57
CA ARG A 165 -11.14 12.59 18.92
C ARG A 165 -12.34 12.69 19.80
#